data_0466b8a14ae6e9c50a5ef0e853a519c6
#
_entry.id   0466b8a14ae6e9c50a5ef0e853a519c6
#
_cell.length_a   1.000
_cell.length_b   1.000
_cell.length_c   1.000
_cell.angle_alpha   90.00
_cell.angle_beta   90.00
_cell.angle_gamma   90.00
#
_symmetry.space_group_name_H-M   'P 1'
#
loop_
_entity.id
_entity.type
_entity.pdbx_description
1 polymer ?
#
loop_
_entity_poly.entity_id
_entity_poly.type
_entity_poly.pdbx_seq_one_letter_code
_entity_poly.pdbx_strand_id
1 'polypeptide(L)'
;GWGLWEEVNLIIKGGNYGWATMQGVQCSSSERHTATAGCDQVDMIAPAFAYGHSDGRGASVTGGYVYRGKQLRGLLGAYLYADFPSNRVSALRYEDEAVQSDDVIASVPMPASFGEDESGEVYIVSFSGFIYALEALPGE
;
A
#
# COMPACT_ATOMS: atom_id res chain seq x y z
N GLY A 1 -6.34 -7.32 -0.10
CA GLY A 1 -6.52 -8.58 -0.79
C GLY A 1 -6.98 -9.72 0.10
N TRP A 2 -7.21 -10.89 -0.45
CA TRP A 2 -7.59 -12.07 0.34
C TRP A 2 -6.46 -13.11 0.37
N GLY A 3 -6.06 -13.66 -0.73
CA GLY A 3 -5.11 -14.77 -0.73
C GLY A 3 -4.10 -14.77 -1.89
N LEU A 4 -4.22 -13.85 -2.82
CA LEU A 4 -3.37 -13.80 -4.00
C LEU A 4 -2.78 -12.42 -4.28
N TRP A 5 -3.48 -11.35 -3.92
CA TRP A 5 -3.12 -9.98 -4.28
C TRP A 5 -3.31 -9.02 -3.13
N GLU A 6 -2.44 -8.02 -3.05
CA GLU A 6 -2.60 -6.80 -2.28
C GLU A 6 -2.73 -5.61 -3.22
N GLU A 7 -3.45 -4.55 -2.78
CA GLU A 7 -3.75 -3.40 -3.63
C GLU A 7 -3.72 -2.08 -2.87
N VAL A 8 -3.33 -1.03 -3.58
CA VAL A 8 -3.38 0.36 -3.13
C VAL A 8 -4.30 1.11 -4.09
N ASN A 9 -5.28 1.82 -3.54
CA ASN A 9 -6.31 2.49 -4.31
C ASN A 9 -6.28 4.02 -4.10
N LEU A 10 -6.55 4.78 -5.17
CA LEU A 10 -6.92 6.19 -5.08
C LEU A 10 -8.41 6.27 -4.75
N ILE A 11 -8.73 6.65 -3.52
CA ILE A 11 -10.09 6.61 -3.03
C ILE A 11 -10.90 7.84 -3.48
N ILE A 12 -12.00 7.61 -4.18
CA ILE A 12 -13.02 8.61 -4.49
C ILE A 12 -14.33 8.26 -3.77
N LYS A 13 -15.09 9.28 -3.41
CA LYS A 13 -16.37 9.10 -2.71
C LYS A 13 -17.35 8.31 -3.58
N GLY A 14 -17.86 7.19 -3.06
CA GLY A 14 -18.81 6.32 -3.75
C GLY A 14 -18.18 5.41 -4.80
N GLY A 15 -16.85 5.36 -4.90
CA GLY A 15 -16.15 4.48 -5.84
C GLY A 15 -16.32 3.00 -5.49
N ASN A 16 -16.50 2.17 -6.52
CA ASN A 16 -16.51 0.72 -6.42
C ASN A 16 -15.16 0.15 -6.83
N TYR A 17 -14.42 -0.44 -5.91
CA TYR A 17 -13.08 -1.02 -6.13
C TYR A 17 -13.11 -2.54 -6.29
N GLY A 18 -14.29 -3.11 -6.51
CA GLY A 18 -14.48 -4.48 -6.97
C GLY A 18 -14.50 -5.57 -5.92
N TRP A 19 -14.21 -5.27 -4.65
CA TRP A 19 -14.28 -6.28 -3.60
C TRP A 19 -15.73 -6.77 -3.37
N ALA A 20 -16.04 -8.09 -3.32
CA ALA A 20 -15.12 -9.26 -3.38
C ALA A 20 -15.10 -9.94 -4.77
N THR A 21 -15.63 -9.29 -5.79
CA THR A 21 -15.65 -9.79 -7.18
C THR A 21 -14.26 -9.78 -7.80
N MET A 22 -13.48 -8.75 -7.46
CA MET A 22 -12.08 -8.62 -7.85
C MET A 22 -11.16 -8.83 -6.65
N GLN A 23 -9.94 -9.24 -6.94
CA GLN A 23 -8.82 -9.30 -6.02
C GLN A 23 -7.57 -8.77 -6.74
N GLY A 24 -7.11 -7.58 -6.37
CA GLY A 24 -6.11 -6.86 -7.16
C GLY A 24 -6.61 -6.64 -8.59
N VAL A 25 -5.85 -7.13 -9.55
CA VAL A 25 -6.14 -7.00 -10.99
C VAL A 25 -6.85 -8.21 -11.59
N GLN A 26 -7.28 -9.16 -10.78
CA GLN A 26 -7.89 -10.41 -11.24
C GLN A 26 -9.28 -10.64 -10.67
N CYS A 27 -10.11 -11.35 -11.40
CA CYS A 27 -11.35 -11.88 -10.88
C CYS A 27 -11.09 -12.83 -9.71
N SER A 28 -11.86 -12.67 -8.64
CA SER A 28 -11.76 -13.59 -7.50
C SER A 28 -12.23 -14.99 -7.92
N SER A 29 -11.40 -16.00 -7.63
CA SER A 29 -11.71 -17.42 -7.91
C SER A 29 -11.91 -18.25 -6.63
N SER A 30 -12.02 -17.60 -5.46
CA SER A 30 -12.20 -18.35 -4.22
C SER A 30 -13.61 -18.90 -4.08
N GLU A 31 -13.75 -20.09 -3.52
CA GLU A 31 -15.07 -20.71 -3.26
C GLU A 31 -16.00 -19.86 -2.36
N ARG A 32 -15.44 -18.95 -1.58
CA ARG A 32 -16.18 -18.00 -0.73
C ARG A 32 -16.57 -16.72 -1.43
N HIS A 33 -15.87 -16.41 -2.51
CA HIS A 33 -16.04 -15.23 -3.34
C HIS A 33 -15.97 -15.66 -4.80
N THR A 34 -16.88 -16.54 -5.20
CA THR A 34 -17.00 -16.90 -6.61
C THR A 34 -17.37 -15.65 -7.39
N ALA A 35 -16.46 -15.19 -8.23
CA ALA A 35 -16.86 -14.28 -9.28
C ALA A 35 -17.96 -14.98 -10.06
N THR A 36 -19.16 -14.46 -9.94
CA THR A 36 -20.20 -14.78 -10.89
C THR A 36 -19.66 -14.47 -12.28
N ALA A 37 -19.90 -15.32 -13.23
CA ALA A 37 -19.52 -15.08 -14.63
C ALA A 37 -19.83 -13.61 -14.97
N GLY A 38 -18.80 -12.85 -15.37
CA GLY A 38 -18.96 -11.43 -15.70
C GLY A 38 -18.28 -10.43 -14.76
N CYS A 39 -17.21 -10.79 -14.06
CA CYS A 39 -16.44 -9.81 -13.27
C CYS A 39 -15.85 -8.68 -14.14
N ASP A 40 -15.70 -8.91 -15.42
CA ASP A 40 -15.28 -7.98 -16.48
C ASP A 40 -16.39 -7.00 -16.91
N GLN A 41 -17.62 -7.23 -16.48
CA GLN A 41 -18.80 -6.44 -16.86
C GLN A 41 -19.25 -5.44 -15.77
N VAL A 42 -18.58 -5.40 -14.65
CA VAL A 42 -18.93 -4.49 -13.56
C VAL A 42 -18.09 -3.23 -13.68
N ASP A 43 -18.76 -2.09 -13.59
CA ASP A 43 -18.07 -0.78 -13.54
C ASP A 43 -17.29 -0.63 -12.23
N MET A 44 -16.01 -0.95 -12.28
CA MET A 44 -15.10 -0.97 -11.12
C MET A 44 -13.87 -0.13 -11.39
N ILE A 45 -13.40 0.55 -10.35
CA ILE A 45 -12.17 1.32 -10.38
C ILE A 45 -11.01 0.35 -10.13
N ALA A 46 -10.09 0.28 -11.08
CA ALA A 46 -8.88 -0.51 -10.94
C ALA A 46 -7.96 0.07 -9.83
N PRO A 47 -7.18 -0.77 -9.14
CA PRO A 47 -6.19 -0.28 -8.18
C PRO A 47 -5.13 0.57 -8.87
N ALA A 48 -4.65 1.60 -8.17
CA ALA A 48 -3.51 2.41 -8.61
C ALA A 48 -2.22 1.59 -8.65
N PHE A 49 -2.09 0.66 -7.71
CA PHE A 49 -0.98 -0.28 -7.62
C PHE A 49 -1.45 -1.61 -7.01
N ALA A 50 -0.92 -2.72 -7.51
CA ALA A 50 -1.19 -4.05 -6.95
C ALA A 50 0.05 -4.94 -7.07
N TYR A 51 0.21 -5.88 -6.12
CA TYR A 51 1.26 -6.90 -6.15
C TYR A 51 0.72 -8.25 -5.71
N GLY A 52 1.25 -9.32 -6.30
CA GLY A 52 0.91 -10.69 -5.96
C GLY A 52 1.66 -11.19 -4.73
N HIS A 53 1.06 -12.10 -3.98
CA HIS A 53 1.73 -12.77 -2.85
C HIS A 53 2.95 -13.59 -3.30
N SER A 54 3.01 -13.98 -4.57
CA SER A 54 4.14 -14.70 -5.18
C SER A 54 5.29 -13.81 -5.64
N ASP A 55 5.11 -12.48 -5.63
CA ASP A 55 6.08 -11.54 -6.21
C ASP A 55 7.26 -11.22 -5.27
N GLY A 56 7.28 -11.85 -4.08
CA GLY A 56 8.31 -11.64 -3.07
C GLY A 56 8.22 -10.27 -2.37
N ARG A 57 7.13 -9.53 -2.59
CA ARG A 57 6.88 -8.23 -1.96
C ARG A 57 6.23 -8.35 -0.59
N GLY A 58 5.48 -9.41 -0.35
CA GLY A 58 4.73 -9.67 0.86
C GLY A 58 3.33 -10.17 0.57
N ALA A 59 2.45 -10.15 1.57
CA ALA A 59 1.12 -10.71 1.48
C ALA A 59 0.10 -10.05 2.44
N SER A 60 0.40 -8.87 2.96
CA SER A 60 -0.52 -8.13 3.83
C SER A 60 -0.13 -6.66 3.87
N VAL A 61 -0.68 -5.89 2.93
CA VAL A 61 -0.43 -4.45 2.84
C VAL A 61 -1.03 -3.72 4.05
N THR A 62 -0.23 -2.85 4.64
CA THR A 62 -0.63 -1.95 5.72
C THR A 62 -0.55 -0.52 5.19
N GLY A 63 -1.69 0.14 5.13
CA GLY A 63 -1.78 1.50 4.65
C GLY A 63 -1.28 2.52 5.64
N GLY A 64 -0.99 3.67 5.13
CA GLY A 64 -0.17 4.72 5.62
C GLY A 64 -0.62 6.10 5.17
N TYR A 65 0.33 6.92 4.80
CA TYR A 65 0.13 8.34 4.52
C TYR A 65 0.87 8.79 3.26
N VAL A 66 0.34 9.81 2.60
CA VAL A 66 1.14 10.59 1.65
C VAL A 66 2.06 11.50 2.46
N TYR A 67 3.38 11.35 2.30
CA TYR A 67 4.36 12.11 3.06
C TYR A 67 4.30 13.60 2.72
N ARG A 68 4.14 14.44 3.75
CA ARG A 68 4.07 15.90 3.67
C ARG A 68 5.05 16.60 4.60
N GLY A 69 5.91 15.82 5.27
CA GLY A 69 6.95 16.31 6.16
C GLY A 69 8.04 17.12 5.44
N LYS A 70 8.91 17.69 6.23
CA LYS A 70 10.00 18.57 5.76
C LYS A 70 11.39 17.96 5.92
N GLN A 71 11.50 16.91 6.73
CA GLN A 71 12.79 16.28 7.06
C GLN A 71 13.30 15.43 5.90
N LEU A 72 12.42 14.67 5.23
CA LEU A 72 12.76 13.77 4.15
C LEU A 72 12.23 14.30 2.81
N ARG A 73 12.87 15.34 2.28
CA ARG A 73 12.42 16.02 1.05
C ARG A 73 12.29 15.07 -0.15
N GLY A 74 13.13 14.05 -0.21
CA GLY A 74 13.07 13.01 -1.24
C GLY A 74 11.78 12.17 -1.21
N LEU A 75 11.04 12.18 -0.10
CA LEU A 75 9.77 11.45 0.04
C LEU A 75 8.53 12.33 -0.18
N LEU A 76 8.70 13.64 -0.33
CA LEU A 76 7.55 14.56 -0.47
C LEU A 76 6.62 14.11 -1.60
N GLY A 77 5.33 13.93 -1.27
CA GLY A 77 4.29 13.48 -2.19
C GLY A 77 4.22 11.96 -2.42
N ALA A 78 5.18 11.18 -1.95
CA ALA A 78 5.11 9.72 -2.03
C ALA A 78 4.11 9.16 -1.00
N TYR A 79 3.35 8.14 -1.37
CA TYR A 79 2.52 7.37 -0.45
C TYR A 79 3.37 6.32 0.26
N LEU A 80 3.48 6.43 1.58
CA LEU A 80 4.21 5.48 2.42
C LEU A 80 3.29 4.37 2.88
N TYR A 81 3.69 3.13 2.66
CA TYR A 81 2.96 1.96 3.10
C TYR A 81 3.94 0.85 3.52
N ALA A 82 3.43 -0.17 4.18
CA ALA A 82 4.24 -1.31 4.60
C ALA A 82 3.56 -2.63 4.19
N ASP A 83 4.31 -3.71 4.29
CA ASP A 83 3.77 -5.05 4.21
C ASP A 83 4.18 -5.84 5.46
N PHE A 84 3.18 -6.40 6.14
CA PHE A 84 3.37 -7.01 7.46
C PHE A 84 4.31 -8.21 7.47
N PRO A 85 4.13 -9.27 6.64
CA PRO A 85 5.00 -10.43 6.68
C PRO A 85 6.41 -10.19 6.11
N SER A 86 6.55 -9.25 5.20
CA SER A 86 7.87 -8.95 4.61
C SER A 86 8.66 -7.90 5.38
N ASN A 87 8.04 -7.20 6.35
CA ASN A 87 8.63 -6.09 7.11
C ASN A 87 9.06 -4.89 6.25
N ARG A 88 8.66 -4.84 4.99
CA ARG A 88 9.04 -3.79 4.04
C ARG A 88 8.23 -2.53 4.30
N VAL A 89 8.91 -1.39 4.25
CA VAL A 89 8.30 -0.07 4.16
C VAL A 89 8.65 0.50 2.79
N SER A 90 7.64 0.90 2.04
CA SER A 90 7.79 1.36 0.65
C SER A 90 7.26 2.77 0.49
N ALA A 91 7.82 3.48 -0.49
CA ALA A 91 7.39 4.79 -0.97
C ALA A 91 6.90 4.64 -2.42
N LEU A 92 5.59 4.76 -2.62
CA LEU A 92 4.94 4.69 -3.92
C LEU A 92 4.75 6.10 -4.47
N ARG A 93 5.22 6.35 -5.69
CA ARG A 93 4.91 7.56 -6.44
C ARG A 93 3.93 7.25 -7.55
N TYR A 94 2.84 7.98 -7.55
CA TYR A 94 1.79 7.84 -8.54
C TYR A 94 1.44 9.23 -9.09
N GLU A 95 1.70 9.43 -10.37
CA GLU A 95 1.47 10.68 -11.10
C GLU A 95 0.96 10.34 -12.49
N ASP A 96 0.16 11.21 -13.08
CA ASP A 96 -0.39 11.06 -14.43
C ASP A 96 -1.04 9.68 -14.68
N GLU A 97 -1.82 9.22 -13.70
CA GLU A 97 -2.54 7.92 -13.72
C GLU A 97 -1.62 6.70 -13.82
N ALA A 98 -0.35 6.83 -13.44
CA ALA A 98 0.63 5.76 -13.50
C ALA A 98 1.57 5.72 -12.29
N VAL A 99 2.03 4.51 -11.95
CA VAL A 99 3.12 4.32 -10.98
C VAL A 99 4.42 4.79 -11.63
N GLN A 100 5.06 5.76 -10.98
CA GLN A 100 6.38 6.27 -11.38
C GLN A 100 7.50 5.49 -10.70
N SER A 101 7.33 5.18 -9.43
CA SER A 101 8.23 4.29 -8.68
C SER A 101 7.52 3.65 -7.49
N ASP A 102 8.08 2.52 -7.03
CA ASP A 102 7.73 1.83 -5.79
C ASP A 102 9.03 1.33 -5.14
N ASP A 103 9.59 2.17 -4.29
CA ASP A 103 10.91 1.99 -3.72
C ASP A 103 10.82 1.51 -2.28
N VAL A 104 11.58 0.47 -1.93
CA VAL A 104 11.74 0.06 -0.53
C VAL A 104 12.68 1.03 0.16
N ILE A 105 12.17 1.74 1.17
CA ILE A 105 12.89 2.80 1.87
C ILE A 105 13.37 2.39 3.26
N ALA A 106 12.74 1.38 3.86
CA ALA A 106 13.10 0.89 5.19
C ALA A 106 12.62 -0.55 5.42
N SER A 107 13.08 -1.13 6.51
CA SER A 107 12.53 -2.38 7.05
C SER A 107 12.16 -2.17 8.52
N VAL A 108 10.90 -2.41 8.85
CA VAL A 108 10.37 -2.31 10.21
C VAL A 108 9.73 -3.63 10.60
N PRO A 109 10.15 -4.27 11.70
CA PRO A 109 9.57 -5.57 12.08
C PRO A 109 8.09 -5.42 12.42
N MET A 110 7.25 -6.30 11.85
CA MET A 110 5.82 -6.40 12.11
C MET A 110 5.09 -5.03 12.05
N PRO A 111 5.13 -4.29 10.94
CA PRO A 111 4.50 -2.98 10.82
C PRO A 111 2.97 -3.13 10.91
N ALA A 112 2.35 -2.44 11.88
CA ALA A 112 0.94 -2.61 12.21
C ALA A 112 0.06 -1.46 11.73
N SER A 113 0.58 -0.24 11.75
CA SER A 113 -0.12 0.97 11.33
C SER A 113 0.85 2.13 11.16
N PHE A 114 0.32 3.27 10.72
CA PHE A 114 1.06 4.52 10.56
C PHE A 114 0.37 5.64 11.34
N GLY A 115 1.12 6.66 11.67
CA GLY A 115 0.64 7.93 12.22
C GLY A 115 1.38 9.09 11.60
N GLU A 116 0.77 10.27 11.61
CA GLU A 116 1.34 11.52 11.13
C GLU A 116 1.26 12.57 12.24
N ASP A 117 2.33 13.35 12.41
CA ASP A 117 2.32 14.49 13.35
C ASP A 117 1.87 15.79 12.68
N GLU A 118 1.78 16.86 13.45
CA GLU A 118 1.38 18.19 12.99
C GLU A 118 2.33 18.79 11.92
N SER A 119 3.56 18.27 11.84
CA SER A 119 4.57 18.69 10.87
C SER A 119 4.51 17.91 9.56
N GLY A 120 3.66 16.88 9.50
CA GLY A 120 3.55 15.95 8.36
C GLY A 120 4.63 14.87 8.36
N GLU A 121 5.35 14.69 9.47
CA GLU A 121 6.29 13.59 9.62
C GLU A 121 5.54 12.30 9.94
N VAL A 122 5.97 11.20 9.31
CA VAL A 122 5.27 9.92 9.37
C VAL A 122 6.02 8.95 10.28
N TYR A 123 5.25 8.29 11.13
CA TYR A 123 5.71 7.28 12.09
C TYR A 123 5.07 5.93 11.77
N ILE A 124 5.79 4.86 12.08
CA ILE A 124 5.35 3.48 11.86
C ILE A 124 5.21 2.80 13.21
N VAL A 125 4.01 2.32 13.50
CA VAL A 125 3.71 1.55 14.70
C VAL A 125 3.95 0.07 14.43
N SER A 126 4.66 -0.59 15.32
CA SER A 126 5.02 -2.01 15.19
C SER A 126 4.44 -2.85 16.33
N PHE A 127 4.02 -4.07 16.03
CA PHE A 127 3.68 -5.07 17.05
C PHE A 127 4.87 -5.51 17.90
N SER A 128 6.10 -5.15 17.53
CA SER A 128 7.28 -5.34 18.38
C SER A 128 7.31 -4.44 19.63
N GLY A 129 6.32 -3.52 19.75
CA GLY A 129 6.18 -2.60 20.90
C GLY A 129 6.91 -1.27 20.73
N PHE A 130 7.31 -0.93 19.51
CA PHE A 130 8.01 0.31 19.18
C PHE A 130 7.22 1.17 18.18
N ILE A 131 7.49 2.47 18.23
CA ILE A 131 7.13 3.44 17.19
C ILE A 131 8.42 3.90 16.53
N TYR A 132 8.49 3.76 15.22
CA TYR A 132 9.66 4.12 14.42
C TYR A 132 9.43 5.44 13.70
N ALA A 133 10.42 6.32 13.73
CA ALA A 133 10.52 7.47 12.85
C ALA A 133 11.40 7.11 11.64
N LEU A 134 11.13 7.75 10.51
CA LEU A 134 12.01 7.66 9.34
C LEU A 134 13.07 8.75 9.45
N GLU A 135 14.31 8.42 9.18
CA GLU A 135 15.45 9.34 9.16
C GLU A 135 16.24 9.19 7.85
N ALA A 136 16.80 10.29 7.35
CA ALA A 136 17.72 10.23 6.22
C ALA A 136 19.02 9.53 6.64
N LEU A 137 19.58 8.75 5.72
CA LEU A 137 20.91 8.21 5.93
C LEU A 137 21.95 9.34 5.94
N PRO A 138 23.00 9.25 6.77
CA PRO A 138 24.06 10.25 6.78
C PRO A 138 24.71 10.39 5.39
N GLY A 139 24.59 11.56 4.78
CA GLY A 139 25.25 11.89 3.50
C GLY A 139 24.33 11.93 2.28
N GLU A 140 23.03 11.82 2.45
CA GLU A 140 22.02 12.10 1.40
C GLU A 140 21.38 13.49 1.55
#